data_c7a78bd732570e6265a6607b0ce3714e
#
_entry.id   c7a78bd732570e6265a6607b0ce3714e
#
_cell.length_a   1.000
_cell.length_b   1.000
_cell.length_c   1.000
_cell.angle_alpha   90.00
_cell.angle_beta   90.00
_cell.angle_gamma   90.00
#
_symmetry.space_group_name_H-M   'P 1'
#
loop_
_entity.id
_entity.type
_entity.pdbx_description
1 polymer ?
#
loop_
_entity_poly.entity_id
_entity_poly.type
_entity_poly.pdbx_seq_one_letter_code
_entity_poly.pdbx_strand_id
1 'polypeptide(L)'
;MKKNTNQLIKIIIGSFIAIVAFSCTQSKKEAKLPRIAILGLAIESSTFSPALTHEEDFHASVGDSIYKEYPFLQSDSTLRKQATWIPLLYGHALPGGVVTKEAYDALVAKSIQLLKQNAPYDGIFFDIHGAMSVQGMDDPEADFIKQIRAVVGTKVLISTSMDLHGNVSLDLAQHSDFITCFRMAPHEDAIESKKRAVSNLVTRLMNGKGKPKYKAWVGVPILLPGEKTSTRIEPGKSLYAQLPAATSQEGIIDAAIWIGYAWADAPRNHAAVVVTGDDQQKVTATAEALAKSFWAVRNDFVFVAPTASLEESLQLAIASKVHPYLISDMGDNPTAGGAGDVTWTLKNILERKEFKTETGPSVIYASIPGPALVKEAIKVGVGGKVSALVGAAIDNRYAPPVLLTGIVESIYKGDINAEVEVAVKVGSVHVIVTQKRKPYHLESDYTRLGLSPRNSDIVIVKMEFII
;
A
#
# COMPACT_ATOMS: atom_id res chain seq x y z
N MET A 1 -72.80 90.50 17.40
CA MET A 1 -72.01 89.88 18.47
C MET A 1 -71.02 88.97 17.88
N LYS A 2 -69.82 89.27 18.15
CA LYS A 2 -68.55 88.99 17.48
C LYS A 2 -67.96 87.60 17.82
N LYS A 3 -67.45 86.93 16.90
CA LYS A 3 -66.41 85.94 17.15
C LYS A 3 -65.34 85.94 16.03
N ASN A 4 -64.14 86.28 16.47
CA ASN A 4 -62.94 86.27 15.67
C ASN A 4 -62.42 84.85 15.45
N THR A 5 -62.04 84.57 14.24
CA THR A 5 -61.36 83.38 13.89
C THR A 5 -59.92 83.69 13.43
N ASN A 6 -59.00 83.45 14.28
CA ASN A 6 -57.59 83.52 13.95
C ASN A 6 -57.13 82.22 13.37
N GLN A 7 -56.70 82.21 12.11
CA GLN A 7 -56.00 81.11 11.47
C GLN A 7 -54.53 81.16 11.90
N LEU A 8 -54.07 80.11 12.57
CA LEU A 8 -52.66 79.81 12.80
C LEU A 8 -52.17 79.01 11.66
N ILE A 9 -51.25 79.59 10.90
CA ILE A 9 -50.44 78.88 9.91
C ILE A 9 -49.39 78.08 10.69
N LYS A 10 -49.49 76.79 10.71
CA LYS A 10 -48.43 75.86 11.18
C LYS A 10 -47.48 75.60 10.05
N ILE A 11 -46.27 76.12 10.10
CA ILE A 11 -45.15 75.74 9.28
C ILE A 11 -44.63 74.42 9.83
N ILE A 12 -44.86 73.34 9.07
CA ILE A 12 -44.25 72.04 9.39
C ILE A 12 -42.86 72.03 8.72
N ILE A 13 -41.80 72.23 9.52
CA ILE A 13 -40.44 71.94 9.10
C ILE A 13 -40.24 70.44 9.18
N GLY A 14 -40.36 69.82 8.01
CA GLY A 14 -40.04 68.39 7.87
C GLY A 14 -38.51 68.17 7.95
N SER A 15 -38.03 67.75 9.11
CA SER A 15 -36.67 67.25 9.24
C SER A 15 -36.55 65.89 8.55
N PHE A 16 -35.97 65.85 7.35
CA PHE A 16 -35.54 64.65 6.71
C PHE A 16 -34.30 64.12 7.43
N ILE A 17 -34.47 63.19 8.37
CA ILE A 17 -33.40 62.38 8.90
C ILE A 17 -33.05 61.32 7.84
N ALA A 18 -32.03 61.57 7.04
CA ALA A 18 -31.46 60.56 6.16
C ALA A 18 -30.74 59.51 7.04
N ILE A 19 -31.40 58.39 7.32
CA ILE A 19 -30.78 57.20 7.88
C ILE A 19 -29.91 56.61 6.77
N VAL A 20 -28.64 56.99 6.76
CA VAL A 20 -27.63 56.29 5.98
C VAL A 20 -27.43 54.93 6.66
N ALA A 21 -28.18 53.92 6.23
CA ALA A 21 -27.87 52.53 6.56
C ALA A 21 -26.51 52.18 5.96
N PHE A 22 -25.46 52.31 6.75
CA PHE A 22 -24.18 51.68 6.46
C PHE A 22 -24.41 50.16 6.49
N SER A 23 -24.83 49.62 5.36
CA SER A 23 -24.82 48.18 5.12
C SER A 23 -23.34 47.77 5.07
N CYS A 24 -22.78 47.43 6.25
CA CYS A 24 -21.54 46.69 6.31
C CYS A 24 -21.80 45.31 5.64
N THR A 25 -21.71 45.26 4.35
CA THR A 25 -21.41 44.01 3.62
C THR A 25 -20.01 43.63 4.08
N GLN A 26 -19.91 42.90 5.22
CA GLN A 26 -18.78 42.05 5.45
C GLN A 26 -18.73 41.10 4.23
N SER A 27 -17.89 41.43 3.26
CA SER A 27 -17.49 40.46 2.27
C SER A 27 -16.97 39.28 3.09
N LYS A 28 -17.71 38.17 3.13
CA LYS A 28 -17.17 36.90 3.58
C LYS A 28 -15.92 36.71 2.69
N LYS A 29 -14.72 37.02 3.25
CA LYS A 29 -13.47 36.57 2.63
C LYS A 29 -13.69 35.09 2.37
N GLU A 30 -13.80 34.70 1.12
CA GLU A 30 -13.78 33.28 0.78
C GLU A 30 -12.59 32.68 1.49
N ALA A 31 -12.87 31.75 2.39
CA ALA A 31 -11.81 31.13 3.18
C ALA A 31 -10.88 30.44 2.18
N LYS A 32 -9.65 30.92 2.10
CA LYS A 32 -8.64 30.38 1.18
C LYS A 32 -8.48 28.90 1.51
N LEU A 33 -8.71 28.06 0.52
CA LEU A 33 -8.54 26.61 0.66
C LEU A 33 -7.10 26.28 1.05
N PRO A 34 -6.90 25.32 1.98
CA PRO A 34 -5.56 24.89 2.37
C PRO A 34 -4.84 24.27 1.17
N ARG A 35 -3.56 24.58 1.05
CA ARG A 35 -2.67 24.03 0.02
C ARG A 35 -2.01 22.76 0.53
N ILE A 36 -2.32 21.62 -0.07
CA ILE A 36 -1.85 20.31 0.36
C ILE A 36 -1.05 19.65 -0.75
N ALA A 37 0.23 19.37 -0.48
CA ALA A 37 1.02 18.55 -1.40
C ALA A 37 0.79 17.06 -1.18
N ILE A 38 0.94 16.29 -2.26
CA ILE A 38 0.92 14.82 -2.24
C ILE A 38 2.26 14.34 -2.76
N LEU A 39 2.96 13.54 -1.95
CA LEU A 39 4.19 12.86 -2.36
C LEU A 39 4.44 11.61 -1.52
N GLY A 40 5.26 10.71 -2.05
CA GLY A 40 5.69 9.51 -1.33
C GLY A 40 6.36 8.48 -2.23
N LEU A 41 7.00 7.52 -1.57
CA LEU A 41 7.59 6.34 -2.20
C LEU A 41 7.15 5.12 -1.40
N ALA A 42 6.55 4.16 -2.05
CA ALA A 42 5.99 2.98 -1.41
C ALA A 42 6.62 1.70 -1.97
N ILE A 43 7.20 0.91 -1.09
CA ILE A 43 7.70 -0.44 -1.37
C ILE A 43 7.87 -1.21 -0.07
N GLU A 44 7.72 -2.50 -0.15
CA GLU A 44 8.10 -3.50 0.84
C GLU A 44 9.37 -4.21 0.37
N SER A 45 10.51 -3.96 1.04
CA SER A 45 11.84 -4.40 0.58
C SER A 45 12.43 -5.45 1.50
N SER A 46 12.56 -6.69 1.00
CA SER A 46 13.23 -7.76 1.74
C SER A 46 14.74 -7.64 1.67
N THR A 47 15.41 -7.63 2.83
CA THR A 47 16.87 -7.70 2.91
C THR A 47 17.40 -9.12 2.70
N PHE A 48 16.55 -10.12 2.72
CA PHE A 48 16.90 -11.53 2.48
C PHE A 48 16.84 -11.92 1.00
N SER A 49 16.18 -11.10 0.17
CA SER A 49 16.17 -11.28 -1.28
C SER A 49 17.48 -10.79 -1.90
N PRO A 50 18.09 -11.53 -2.84
CA PRO A 50 19.26 -11.04 -3.58
C PRO A 50 18.90 -10.03 -4.67
N ALA A 51 17.61 -9.81 -4.92
CA ALA A 51 17.15 -8.80 -5.87
C ALA A 51 17.51 -7.38 -5.41
N LEU A 52 17.63 -6.47 -6.37
CA LEU A 52 17.71 -5.04 -6.12
C LEU A 52 16.52 -4.36 -6.78
N THR A 53 16.09 -3.25 -6.17
CA THR A 53 15.03 -2.40 -6.72
C THR A 53 15.63 -1.10 -7.22
N HIS A 54 15.35 -0.75 -8.48
CA HIS A 54 15.89 0.41 -9.18
C HIS A 54 14.84 1.51 -9.33
N GLU A 55 15.23 2.68 -9.84
CA GLU A 55 14.34 3.85 -9.98
C GLU A 55 13.12 3.55 -10.87
N GLU A 56 13.31 2.84 -11.97
CA GLU A 56 12.24 2.49 -12.92
C GLU A 56 11.19 1.55 -12.33
N ASP A 57 11.54 0.73 -11.33
CA ASP A 57 10.62 -0.20 -10.68
C ASP A 57 9.52 0.53 -9.86
N PHE A 58 9.77 1.77 -9.47
CA PHE A 58 8.78 2.59 -8.76
C PHE A 58 7.67 3.14 -9.65
N HIS A 59 7.78 3.06 -10.97
CA HIS A 59 6.79 3.62 -11.90
C HIS A 59 6.33 5.03 -11.53
N ALA A 60 7.28 5.87 -11.09
CA ALA A 60 6.99 7.15 -10.46
C ALA A 60 6.18 8.08 -11.36
N SER A 61 5.06 8.57 -10.83
CA SER A 61 4.15 9.53 -11.47
C SER A 61 4.40 10.93 -10.90
N VAL A 62 4.19 11.97 -11.73
CA VAL A 62 4.34 13.37 -11.34
C VAL A 62 3.11 14.15 -11.77
N GLY A 63 2.66 15.10 -10.95
CA GLY A 63 1.51 15.95 -11.26
C GLY A 63 0.19 15.19 -11.25
N ASP A 64 -0.76 15.60 -12.08
CA ASP A 64 -2.15 15.12 -12.03
C ASP A 64 -2.32 13.62 -12.27
N SER A 65 -1.34 12.96 -12.88
CA SER A 65 -1.34 11.49 -13.03
C SER A 65 -1.39 10.73 -11.71
N ILE A 66 -0.97 11.37 -10.60
CA ILE A 66 -1.02 10.80 -9.25
C ILE A 66 -2.47 10.57 -8.77
N TYR A 67 -3.46 11.34 -9.25
CA TYR A 67 -4.85 11.20 -8.78
C TYR A 67 -5.48 9.83 -9.10
N LYS A 68 -4.94 9.09 -10.05
CA LYS A 68 -5.39 7.72 -10.34
C LYS A 68 -5.23 6.77 -9.14
N GLU A 69 -4.25 7.06 -8.27
CA GLU A 69 -3.98 6.29 -7.06
C GLU A 69 -4.97 6.60 -5.91
N TYR A 70 -5.73 7.70 -6.03
CA TYR A 70 -6.61 8.20 -4.97
C TYR A 70 -8.04 8.41 -5.49
N PRO A 71 -8.88 7.35 -5.60
CA PRO A 71 -10.26 7.46 -6.08
C PRO A 71 -11.09 8.47 -5.28
N PHE A 72 -10.77 8.68 -4.00
CA PHE A 72 -11.44 9.65 -3.13
C PHE A 72 -11.03 11.12 -3.41
N LEU A 73 -10.07 11.37 -4.29
CA LEU A 73 -9.66 12.71 -4.77
C LEU A 73 -10.07 12.95 -6.22
N GLN A 74 -11.03 12.22 -6.76
CA GLN A 74 -11.61 12.51 -8.07
C GLN A 74 -12.30 13.88 -8.06
N SER A 75 -12.45 14.48 -9.25
CA SER A 75 -12.83 15.88 -9.42
C SER A 75 -14.17 16.28 -8.77
N ASP A 76 -15.10 15.34 -8.64
CA ASP A 76 -16.43 15.53 -8.05
C ASP A 76 -16.49 15.27 -6.53
N SER A 77 -15.44 14.67 -5.95
CA SER A 77 -15.43 14.28 -4.54
C SER A 77 -15.41 15.49 -3.60
N THR A 78 -16.02 15.32 -2.43
CA THR A 78 -16.04 16.35 -1.38
C THR A 78 -14.63 16.73 -0.93
N LEU A 79 -13.74 15.74 -0.72
CA LEU A 79 -12.35 16.00 -0.29
C LEU A 79 -11.58 16.80 -1.34
N ARG A 80 -11.79 16.51 -2.63
CA ARG A 80 -11.16 17.26 -3.72
C ARG A 80 -11.45 18.75 -3.65
N LYS A 81 -12.68 19.11 -3.30
CA LYS A 81 -13.15 20.50 -3.23
C LYS A 81 -12.73 21.23 -1.96
N GLN A 82 -12.20 20.53 -0.95
CA GLN A 82 -11.85 21.12 0.36
C GLN A 82 -10.41 21.62 0.45
N ALA A 83 -9.58 21.40 -0.57
CA ALA A 83 -8.20 21.85 -0.60
C ALA A 83 -7.73 22.19 -2.02
N THR A 84 -6.69 23.00 -2.12
CA THR A 84 -5.87 23.13 -3.32
C THR A 84 -4.79 22.05 -3.28
N TRP A 85 -5.00 21.00 -4.04
CA TRP A 85 -4.11 19.85 -4.10
C TRP A 85 -2.94 20.10 -5.04
N ILE A 86 -1.75 19.70 -4.62
CA ILE A 86 -0.50 19.88 -5.36
C ILE A 86 0.19 18.50 -5.43
N PRO A 87 -0.20 17.65 -6.39
CA PRO A 87 0.46 16.37 -6.58
C PRO A 87 1.88 16.60 -7.10
N LEU A 88 2.88 16.10 -6.37
CA LEU A 88 4.29 16.31 -6.68
C LEU A 88 4.91 15.08 -7.34
N LEU A 89 5.23 14.05 -6.54
CA LEU A 89 5.76 12.78 -7.01
C LEU A 89 5.24 11.64 -6.13
N TYR A 90 4.72 10.61 -6.74
CA TYR A 90 4.40 9.35 -6.06
C TYR A 90 4.96 8.18 -6.87
N GLY A 91 5.73 7.32 -6.22
CA GLY A 91 6.27 6.09 -6.79
C GLY A 91 5.85 4.89 -5.96
N HIS A 92 5.45 3.82 -6.64
CA HIS A 92 5.11 2.55 -6.00
C HIS A 92 5.74 1.40 -6.77
N ALA A 93 6.61 0.65 -6.09
CA ALA A 93 7.21 -0.57 -6.63
C ALA A 93 6.53 -1.81 -6.07
N LEU A 94 6.51 -2.89 -6.84
CA LEU A 94 6.16 -4.21 -6.30
C LEU A 94 7.10 -4.57 -5.16
N PRO A 95 6.62 -5.27 -4.11
CA PRO A 95 7.49 -5.79 -3.06
C PRO A 95 8.69 -6.51 -3.67
N GLY A 96 9.90 -6.21 -3.21
CA GLY A 96 11.12 -6.67 -3.87
C GLY A 96 12.31 -6.75 -2.93
N GLY A 97 13.51 -6.73 -3.50
CA GLY A 97 14.74 -6.62 -2.74
C GLY A 97 15.05 -5.17 -2.35
N VAL A 98 16.22 -4.99 -1.74
CA VAL A 98 16.69 -3.69 -1.24
C VAL A 98 16.77 -2.66 -2.37
N VAL A 99 16.29 -1.46 -2.13
CA VAL A 99 16.37 -0.33 -3.06
C VAL A 99 17.83 0.13 -3.16
N THR A 100 18.30 0.36 -4.38
CA THR A 100 19.64 0.92 -4.58
C THR A 100 19.72 2.34 -4.01
N LYS A 101 20.90 2.71 -3.47
CA LYS A 101 21.09 4.06 -2.93
C LYS A 101 20.87 5.14 -3.99
N GLU A 102 21.29 4.86 -5.23
CA GLU A 102 21.13 5.74 -6.38
C GLU A 102 19.65 5.98 -6.71
N ALA A 103 18.81 4.94 -6.71
CA ALA A 103 17.38 5.05 -6.96
C ALA A 103 16.69 5.90 -5.88
N TYR A 104 17.00 5.62 -4.61
CA TYR A 104 16.49 6.40 -3.49
C TYR A 104 16.88 7.88 -3.61
N ASP A 105 18.16 8.16 -3.80
CA ASP A 105 18.66 9.53 -3.89
C ASP A 105 18.04 10.30 -5.05
N ALA A 106 17.92 9.68 -6.22
CA ALA A 106 17.30 10.30 -7.41
C ALA A 106 15.83 10.65 -7.17
N LEU A 107 15.03 9.70 -6.66
CA LEU A 107 13.60 9.88 -6.42
C LEU A 107 13.33 10.90 -5.31
N VAL A 108 14.09 10.84 -4.21
CA VAL A 108 13.97 11.81 -3.10
C VAL A 108 14.41 13.20 -3.55
N ALA A 109 15.56 13.34 -4.25
CA ALA A 109 16.01 14.63 -4.75
C ALA A 109 14.98 15.28 -5.68
N LYS A 110 14.37 14.50 -6.58
CA LYS A 110 13.29 14.97 -7.47
C LYS A 110 12.05 15.40 -6.68
N SER A 111 11.65 14.63 -5.67
CA SER A 111 10.53 14.97 -4.78
C SER A 111 10.77 16.28 -4.04
N ILE A 112 11.97 16.46 -3.47
CA ILE A 112 12.37 17.67 -2.73
C ILE A 112 12.48 18.87 -3.67
N GLN A 113 12.98 18.68 -4.89
CA GLN A 113 13.00 19.74 -5.91
C GLN A 113 11.58 20.24 -6.23
N LEU A 114 10.65 19.32 -6.51
CA LEU A 114 9.25 19.65 -6.80
C LEU A 114 8.59 20.33 -5.59
N LEU A 115 8.89 19.85 -4.36
CA LEU A 115 8.38 20.44 -3.13
C LEU A 115 8.85 21.90 -2.99
N LYS A 116 10.11 22.21 -3.26
CA LYS A 116 10.64 23.60 -3.22
C LYS A 116 9.99 24.50 -4.28
N GLN A 117 9.79 23.99 -5.48
CA GLN A 117 9.26 24.75 -6.61
C GLN A 117 7.80 25.19 -6.45
N ASN A 118 7.00 24.40 -5.70
CA ASN A 118 5.55 24.60 -5.59
C ASN A 118 5.10 25.15 -4.22
N ALA A 119 6.04 25.53 -3.36
CA ALA A 119 5.73 26.16 -2.06
C ALA A 119 4.93 27.49 -2.24
N PRO A 120 4.18 27.96 -1.20
CA PRO A 120 4.06 27.41 0.15
C PRO A 120 2.97 26.35 0.29
N TYR A 121 2.97 25.64 1.44
CA TYR A 121 1.99 24.63 1.81
C TYR A 121 1.39 24.87 3.19
N ASP A 122 0.16 24.39 3.39
CA ASP A 122 -0.48 24.28 4.70
C ASP A 122 -0.38 22.85 5.22
N GLY A 123 -0.37 21.87 4.31
CA GLY A 123 -0.28 20.44 4.63
C GLY A 123 0.47 19.62 3.59
N ILE A 124 0.93 18.46 4.02
CA ILE A 124 1.54 17.40 3.20
C ILE A 124 0.80 16.09 3.46
N PHE A 125 0.39 15.41 2.42
CA PHE A 125 0.04 14.00 2.46
C PHE A 125 1.25 13.19 2.00
N PHE A 126 1.86 12.48 2.94
CA PHE A 126 3.05 11.65 2.75
C PHE A 126 2.64 10.18 2.72
N ASP A 127 2.51 9.62 1.52
CA ASP A 127 2.03 8.25 1.30
C ASP A 127 3.21 7.31 1.08
N ILE A 128 3.45 6.42 2.03
CA ILE A 128 4.56 5.46 2.03
C ILE A 128 4.06 4.07 2.38
N HIS A 129 4.90 3.05 2.18
CA HIS A 129 4.62 1.71 2.71
C HIS A 129 5.03 1.58 4.18
N GLY A 130 6.23 2.04 4.52
CA GLY A 130 6.83 1.88 5.84
C GLY A 130 7.81 0.72 5.97
N ALA A 131 8.03 -0.02 4.90
CA ALA A 131 8.94 -1.18 4.88
C ALA A 131 10.02 -1.07 3.80
N MET A 132 10.38 0.16 3.40
CA MET A 132 11.46 0.38 2.45
C MET A 132 12.81 0.11 3.13
N SER A 133 13.61 -0.74 2.52
CA SER A 133 15.03 -0.91 2.84
C SER A 133 15.87 -0.34 1.71
N VAL A 134 16.90 0.45 2.04
CA VAL A 134 17.80 1.09 1.07
C VAL A 134 19.24 0.72 1.42
N GLN A 135 20.06 0.46 0.43
CA GLN A 135 21.47 0.13 0.62
C GLN A 135 22.18 1.18 1.49
N GLY A 136 22.76 0.74 2.61
CA GLY A 136 23.53 1.60 3.52
C GLY A 136 22.68 2.55 4.37
N MET A 137 21.35 2.34 4.49
CA MET A 137 20.45 3.17 5.31
C MET A 137 19.63 2.31 6.26
N ASP A 138 19.54 2.75 7.53
CA ASP A 138 18.75 2.07 8.56
C ASP A 138 17.27 2.46 8.52
N ASP A 139 16.95 3.72 8.15
CA ASP A 139 15.60 4.25 8.16
C ASP A 139 15.36 5.28 7.04
N PRO A 140 15.14 4.81 5.79
CA PRO A 140 14.97 5.69 4.65
C PRO A 140 13.67 6.53 4.71
N GLU A 141 12.60 6.02 5.30
CA GLU A 141 11.36 6.81 5.42
C GLU A 141 11.50 7.96 6.43
N ALA A 142 12.22 7.74 7.54
CA ALA A 142 12.54 8.83 8.47
C ALA A 142 13.51 9.85 7.85
N ASP A 143 14.49 9.40 7.06
CA ASP A 143 15.36 10.31 6.30
C ASP A 143 14.54 11.17 5.33
N PHE A 144 13.64 10.56 4.55
CA PHE A 144 12.82 11.28 3.57
C PHE A 144 11.92 12.33 4.24
N ILE A 145 11.22 11.97 5.32
CA ILE A 145 10.36 12.96 6.01
C ILE A 145 11.17 14.09 6.67
N LYS A 146 12.39 13.81 7.14
CA LYS A 146 13.32 14.85 7.64
C LYS A 146 13.71 15.82 6.53
N GLN A 147 14.00 15.34 5.33
CA GLN A 147 14.27 16.19 4.16
C GLN A 147 13.04 17.03 3.76
N ILE A 148 11.83 16.46 3.82
CA ILE A 148 10.57 17.21 3.63
C ILE A 148 10.48 18.31 4.71
N ARG A 149 10.69 17.99 5.98
CA ARG A 149 10.67 18.96 7.09
C ARG A 149 11.70 20.09 6.93
N ALA A 150 12.87 19.79 6.42
CA ALA A 150 13.89 20.81 6.14
C ALA A 150 13.41 21.87 5.12
N VAL A 151 12.50 21.50 4.21
CA VAL A 151 11.92 22.42 3.23
C VAL A 151 10.71 23.17 3.79
N VAL A 152 9.77 22.46 4.40
CA VAL A 152 8.46 23.02 4.77
C VAL A 152 8.41 23.56 6.21
N GLY A 153 9.40 23.22 7.04
CA GLY A 153 9.48 23.62 8.45
C GLY A 153 8.50 22.88 9.34
N THR A 154 8.35 23.40 10.56
CA THR A 154 7.57 22.71 11.61
C THR A 154 6.10 23.11 11.65
N LYS A 155 5.67 24.16 10.93
CA LYS A 155 4.28 24.65 10.94
C LYS A 155 3.37 23.91 9.99
N VAL A 156 3.90 23.40 8.86
CA VAL A 156 3.14 22.64 7.88
C VAL A 156 2.77 21.28 8.49
N LEU A 157 1.50 20.88 8.39
CA LEU A 157 1.04 19.59 8.90
C LEU A 157 1.43 18.47 7.94
N ILE A 158 2.00 17.37 8.45
CA ILE A 158 2.29 16.18 7.67
C ILE A 158 1.42 15.04 8.16
N SER A 159 0.61 14.49 7.26
CA SER A 159 -0.17 13.26 7.46
C SER A 159 0.45 12.12 6.66
N THR A 160 0.84 11.07 7.35
CA THR A 160 1.48 9.88 6.77
C THR A 160 0.49 8.72 6.73
N SER A 161 0.40 8.02 5.59
CA SER A 161 -0.33 6.76 5.43
C SER A 161 0.64 5.62 5.18
N MET A 162 0.39 4.47 5.81
CA MET A 162 1.27 3.29 5.74
C MET A 162 0.48 1.99 5.69
N ASP A 163 1.14 0.94 5.23
CA ASP A 163 0.72 -0.43 5.43
C ASP A 163 0.91 -0.85 6.91
N LEU A 164 0.12 -1.82 7.37
CA LEU A 164 0.27 -2.36 8.73
C LEU A 164 1.52 -3.23 8.90
N HIS A 165 2.12 -3.69 7.80
CA HIS A 165 3.43 -4.36 7.78
C HIS A 165 4.61 -3.37 7.66
N GLY A 166 4.40 -2.09 8.01
CA GLY A 166 5.47 -1.10 8.09
C GLY A 166 6.27 -1.18 9.39
N ASN A 167 7.54 -0.81 9.33
CA ASN A 167 8.44 -0.67 10.47
C ASN A 167 8.49 0.79 10.91
N VAL A 168 7.73 1.15 11.93
CA VAL A 168 7.57 2.54 12.38
C VAL A 168 8.59 2.89 13.43
N SER A 169 9.63 3.61 13.04
CA SER A 169 10.61 4.16 13.97
C SER A 169 10.04 5.32 14.79
N LEU A 170 10.66 5.59 15.94
CA LEU A 170 10.35 6.78 16.72
C LEU A 170 10.60 8.06 15.92
N ASP A 171 11.65 8.09 15.10
CA ASP A 171 12.01 9.22 14.24
C ASP A 171 10.91 9.53 13.21
N LEU A 172 10.43 8.51 12.48
CA LEU A 172 9.32 8.68 11.53
C LEU A 172 8.05 9.17 12.26
N ALA A 173 7.74 8.58 13.40
CA ALA A 173 6.59 8.97 14.21
C ALA A 173 6.70 10.42 14.72
N GLN A 174 7.88 10.89 15.12
CA GLN A 174 8.10 12.26 15.61
C GLN A 174 7.95 13.30 14.50
N HIS A 175 8.38 13.01 13.27
CA HIS A 175 8.34 13.94 12.15
C HIS A 175 6.99 13.96 11.41
N SER A 176 6.15 12.94 11.54
CA SER A 176 4.74 12.94 11.11
C SER A 176 3.87 13.63 12.15
N ASP A 177 2.90 14.46 11.77
CA ASP A 177 1.91 15.00 12.71
C ASP A 177 0.76 14.02 12.93
N PHE A 178 0.29 13.40 11.85
CA PHE A 178 -0.65 12.28 11.86
C PHE A 178 0.03 11.08 11.23
N ILE A 179 -0.24 9.91 11.76
CA ILE A 179 0.27 8.66 11.20
C ILE A 179 -0.84 7.60 11.27
N THR A 180 -1.18 7.07 10.12
CA THR A 180 -2.33 6.19 9.90
C THR A 180 -1.84 4.93 9.23
N CYS A 181 -2.35 3.75 9.60
CA CYS A 181 -2.08 2.52 8.87
C CYS A 181 -3.35 1.79 8.47
N PHE A 182 -3.22 0.84 7.57
CA PHE A 182 -4.26 -0.11 7.23
C PHE A 182 -4.69 -0.89 8.48
N ARG A 183 -5.93 -1.34 8.52
CA ARG A 183 -6.52 -2.10 9.63
C ARG A 183 -6.88 -3.52 9.23
N MET A 184 -6.63 -3.88 7.99
CA MET A 184 -6.96 -5.19 7.42
C MET A 184 -5.75 -5.84 6.75
N ALA A 185 -5.57 -7.10 7.01
CA ALA A 185 -4.72 -8.01 6.27
C ALA A 185 -5.58 -9.24 5.86
N PRO A 186 -5.87 -9.42 4.57
CA PRO A 186 -5.46 -8.64 3.40
C PRO A 186 -5.96 -7.19 3.38
N HIS A 187 -5.27 -6.32 2.64
CA HIS A 187 -5.39 -4.86 2.67
C HIS A 187 -6.63 -4.30 1.94
N GLU A 188 -7.82 -4.84 2.24
CA GLU A 188 -9.08 -4.41 1.61
C GLU A 188 -9.45 -2.97 1.97
N ASP A 189 -8.92 -2.43 3.06
CA ASP A 189 -9.14 -1.06 3.54
C ASP A 189 -8.03 -0.07 3.14
N ALA A 190 -7.11 -0.43 2.24
CA ALA A 190 -5.98 0.43 1.87
C ALA A 190 -6.45 1.83 1.41
N ILE A 191 -7.43 1.89 0.51
CA ILE A 191 -8.00 3.16 0.01
C ILE A 191 -8.72 3.94 1.12
N GLU A 192 -9.51 3.27 1.96
CA GLU A 192 -10.21 3.92 3.07
C GLU A 192 -9.23 4.42 4.15
N SER A 193 -8.13 3.73 4.38
CA SER A 193 -7.08 4.16 5.31
C SER A 193 -6.32 5.39 4.79
N LYS A 194 -5.97 5.43 3.52
CA LYS A 194 -5.40 6.62 2.87
C LYS A 194 -6.38 7.80 2.92
N LYS A 195 -7.66 7.56 2.66
CA LYS A 195 -8.72 8.57 2.78
C LYS A 195 -8.86 9.07 4.22
N ARG A 196 -8.73 8.20 5.24
CA ARG A 196 -8.74 8.58 6.66
C ARG A 196 -7.57 9.52 6.98
N ALA A 197 -6.36 9.20 6.53
CA ALA A 197 -5.18 10.04 6.71
C ALA A 197 -5.37 11.44 6.10
N VAL A 198 -5.89 11.49 4.88
CA VAL A 198 -6.20 12.74 4.16
C VAL A 198 -7.32 13.52 4.86
N SER A 199 -8.41 12.85 5.29
CA SER A 199 -9.54 13.47 5.97
C SER A 199 -9.14 14.09 7.31
N ASN A 200 -8.28 13.42 8.09
CA ASN A 200 -7.73 13.96 9.32
C ASN A 200 -6.94 15.25 9.08
N LEU A 201 -6.09 15.28 8.05
CA LEU A 201 -5.32 16.45 7.64
C LEU A 201 -6.22 17.61 7.23
N VAL A 202 -7.13 17.38 6.28
CA VAL A 202 -8.05 18.40 5.75
C VAL A 202 -8.92 18.99 6.87
N THR A 203 -9.56 18.12 7.67
CA THR A 203 -10.39 18.54 8.79
C THR A 203 -9.62 19.44 9.77
N ARG A 204 -8.39 19.07 10.06
CA ARG A 204 -7.54 19.80 11.00
C ARG A 204 -7.15 21.18 10.47
N LEU A 205 -6.80 21.27 9.20
CA LEU A 205 -6.48 22.52 8.51
C LEU A 205 -7.70 23.44 8.43
N MET A 206 -8.86 22.93 8.02
CA MET A 206 -10.08 23.72 7.89
C MET A 206 -10.60 24.26 9.23
N ASN A 207 -10.44 23.48 10.30
CA ASN A 207 -10.87 23.89 11.65
C ASN A 207 -9.83 24.77 12.37
N GLY A 208 -8.68 25.06 11.77
CA GLY A 208 -7.61 25.87 12.35
C GLY A 208 -7.00 25.32 13.65
N LYS A 209 -7.19 24.01 13.93
CA LYS A 209 -6.72 23.38 15.18
C LYS A 209 -5.21 23.13 15.21
N GLY A 210 -4.52 23.25 14.07
CA GLY A 210 -3.07 23.05 13.97
C GLY A 210 -2.65 21.61 14.28
N LYS A 211 -1.43 21.44 14.79
CA LYS A 211 -0.89 20.11 15.13
C LYS A 211 -1.70 19.43 16.24
N PRO A 212 -1.80 18.09 16.22
CA PRO A 212 -2.21 17.34 17.40
C PRO A 212 -1.32 17.70 18.59
N LYS A 213 -1.91 17.81 19.77
CA LYS A 213 -1.16 18.20 20.97
C LYS A 213 -0.29 17.09 21.51
N TYR A 214 -0.72 15.84 21.32
CA TYR A 214 -0.07 14.67 21.89
C TYR A 214 -0.01 13.52 20.89
N LYS A 215 1.07 12.77 20.98
CA LYS A 215 1.27 11.50 20.29
C LYS A 215 2.00 10.55 21.22
N ALA A 216 1.50 9.34 21.33
CA ALA A 216 2.20 8.25 21.99
C ALA A 216 2.66 7.25 20.94
N TRP A 217 3.93 6.86 20.99
CA TRP A 217 4.53 5.78 20.24
C TRP A 217 5.02 4.71 21.22
N VAL A 218 4.65 3.47 20.98
CA VAL A 218 5.07 2.33 21.79
C VAL A 218 5.65 1.27 20.88
N GLY A 219 6.96 1.04 20.96
CA GLY A 219 7.60 -0.12 20.33
C GLY A 219 7.19 -1.38 21.10
N VAL A 220 6.64 -2.35 20.38
CA VAL A 220 6.27 -3.66 20.95
C VAL A 220 7.27 -4.68 20.44
N PRO A 221 8.03 -5.40 21.30
CA PRO A 221 9.09 -6.30 20.87
C PRO A 221 8.53 -7.61 20.32
N ILE A 222 7.77 -7.51 19.24
CA ILE A 222 7.14 -8.60 18.50
C ILE A 222 7.68 -8.56 17.07
N LEU A 223 8.03 -9.73 16.54
CA LEU A 223 8.39 -9.95 15.15
C LEU A 223 7.55 -11.10 14.62
N LEU A 224 6.66 -10.81 13.68
CA LEU A 224 5.74 -11.78 13.08
C LEU A 224 5.87 -11.73 11.56
N PRO A 225 5.92 -12.87 10.87
CA PRO A 225 5.77 -12.90 9.42
C PRO A 225 4.33 -12.51 9.06
N GLY A 226 4.17 -11.74 7.98
CA GLY A 226 2.87 -11.26 7.50
C GLY A 226 1.86 -12.38 7.30
N GLU A 227 2.32 -13.54 6.83
CA GLU A 227 1.54 -14.75 6.57
C GLU A 227 0.75 -15.27 7.79
N LYS A 228 1.11 -14.84 9.00
CA LYS A 228 0.38 -15.19 10.24
C LYS A 228 -0.54 -14.07 10.74
N THR A 229 -0.56 -12.92 10.09
CA THR A 229 -1.14 -11.70 10.67
C THR A 229 -2.48 -11.30 10.05
N SER A 230 -3.20 -12.26 9.48
CA SER A 230 -4.53 -12.02 8.94
C SER A 230 -5.48 -11.46 10.01
N THR A 231 -6.15 -10.37 9.64
CA THR A 231 -7.20 -9.77 10.49
C THR A 231 -8.58 -10.40 10.29
N ARG A 232 -8.68 -11.45 9.47
CA ARG A 232 -9.91 -12.23 9.27
C ARG A 232 -10.10 -13.30 10.32
N ILE A 233 -9.01 -13.74 10.96
CA ILE A 233 -8.99 -14.79 12.00
C ILE A 233 -8.41 -14.25 13.31
N GLU A 234 -8.65 -14.99 14.39
CA GLU A 234 -8.04 -14.67 15.69
C GLU A 234 -6.53 -14.99 15.69
N PRO A 235 -5.72 -14.22 16.43
CA PRO A 235 -6.10 -13.09 17.28
C PRO A 235 -6.15 -11.74 16.53
N GLY A 236 -5.72 -11.68 15.27
CA GLY A 236 -5.66 -10.45 14.48
C GLY A 236 -7.02 -9.76 14.41
N LYS A 237 -8.10 -10.52 14.20
CA LYS A 237 -9.46 -10.02 14.12
C LYS A 237 -9.87 -9.22 15.36
N SER A 238 -9.76 -9.79 16.55
CA SER A 238 -10.11 -9.11 17.80
C SER A 238 -9.16 -7.98 18.14
N LEU A 239 -7.87 -8.11 17.83
CA LEU A 239 -6.88 -7.07 18.08
C LEU A 239 -7.21 -5.80 17.27
N TYR A 240 -7.43 -5.92 15.97
CA TYR A 240 -7.72 -4.77 15.10
C TYR A 240 -9.15 -4.24 15.26
N ALA A 241 -10.11 -5.05 15.72
CA ALA A 241 -11.47 -4.61 16.05
C ALA A 241 -11.51 -3.55 17.17
N GLN A 242 -10.45 -3.39 17.97
CA GLN A 242 -10.35 -2.37 19.00
C GLN A 242 -10.14 -0.96 18.44
N LEU A 243 -9.56 -0.82 17.23
CA LEU A 243 -9.15 0.46 16.66
C LEU A 243 -10.30 1.42 16.37
N PRO A 244 -11.44 1.00 15.78
CA PRO A 244 -12.58 1.90 15.59
C PRO A 244 -13.10 2.50 16.91
N ALA A 245 -13.23 1.70 17.96
CA ALA A 245 -13.65 2.16 19.29
C ALA A 245 -12.62 3.13 19.91
N ALA A 246 -11.33 2.85 19.75
CA ALA A 246 -10.26 3.74 20.20
C ALA A 246 -10.33 5.10 19.50
N THR A 247 -10.50 5.11 18.18
CA THR A 247 -10.56 6.37 17.39
C THR A 247 -11.85 7.15 17.56
N SER A 248 -12.93 6.54 18.06
CA SER A 248 -14.20 7.24 18.34
C SER A 248 -14.20 8.02 19.66
N GLN A 249 -13.19 7.84 20.51
CA GLN A 249 -13.09 8.55 21.79
C GLN A 249 -12.79 10.03 21.55
N GLU A 250 -13.55 10.92 22.20
CA GLU A 250 -13.27 12.34 22.17
C GLU A 250 -11.85 12.63 22.68
N GLY A 251 -11.07 13.39 21.92
CA GLY A 251 -9.68 13.69 22.23
C GLY A 251 -8.65 12.78 21.56
N ILE A 252 -9.07 11.67 20.95
CA ILE A 252 -8.27 10.86 20.05
C ILE A 252 -8.58 11.26 18.60
N ILE A 253 -7.56 11.32 17.75
CA ILE A 253 -7.67 11.61 16.32
C ILE A 253 -7.51 10.34 15.51
N ASP A 254 -6.46 9.55 15.80
CA ASP A 254 -6.23 8.25 15.19
C ASP A 254 -5.48 7.33 16.15
N ALA A 255 -5.70 6.03 15.99
CA ALA A 255 -4.99 4.97 16.68
C ALA A 255 -4.66 3.87 15.66
N ALA A 256 -3.42 3.39 15.69
CA ALA A 256 -2.90 2.45 14.72
C ALA A 256 -1.97 1.42 15.38
N ILE A 257 -2.00 0.19 14.85
CA ILE A 257 -1.13 -0.92 15.23
C ILE A 257 -0.37 -1.34 13.98
N TRP A 258 0.95 -1.38 14.06
CA TRP A 258 1.82 -1.96 13.05
C TRP A 258 2.33 -3.31 13.52
N ILE A 259 2.22 -4.30 12.65
CA ILE A 259 2.81 -5.63 12.86
C ILE A 259 4.33 -5.57 12.71
N GLY A 260 4.80 -4.71 11.81
CA GLY A 260 6.18 -4.71 11.34
C GLY A 260 6.36 -5.60 10.12
N TYR A 261 7.55 -5.55 9.53
CA TYR A 261 7.89 -6.32 8.35
C TYR A 261 9.09 -7.24 8.64
N ALA A 262 8.79 -8.50 8.91
CA ALA A 262 9.78 -9.48 9.38
C ALA A 262 10.89 -9.82 8.37
N TRP A 263 10.64 -9.57 7.07
CA TRP A 263 11.59 -9.89 6.00
C TRP A 263 12.63 -8.80 5.74
N ALA A 264 12.78 -7.84 6.66
CA ALA A 264 13.85 -6.86 6.67
C ALA A 264 14.68 -7.00 7.95
N ASP A 265 15.98 -7.26 7.82
CA ASP A 265 16.95 -7.22 8.93
C ASP A 265 17.38 -5.77 9.16
N ALA A 266 16.53 -4.99 9.79
CA ALA A 266 16.72 -3.57 10.06
C ALA A 266 16.53 -3.26 11.56
N PRO A 267 17.29 -2.30 12.16
CA PRO A 267 17.19 -1.97 13.59
C PRO A 267 15.78 -1.54 14.04
N ARG A 268 14.97 -1.00 13.12
CA ARG A 268 13.60 -0.55 13.36
C ARG A 268 12.55 -1.66 13.21
N ASN A 269 12.95 -2.89 12.94
CA ASN A 269 12.03 -3.99 12.66
C ASN A 269 11.44 -4.55 13.95
N HIS A 270 10.28 -4.03 14.30
CA HIS A 270 9.44 -4.51 15.40
C HIS A 270 8.00 -3.97 15.23
N ALA A 271 7.06 -4.57 15.95
CA ALA A 271 5.71 -4.06 16.02
C ALA A 271 5.65 -2.70 16.75
N ALA A 272 4.66 -1.89 16.40
CA ALA A 272 4.47 -0.59 17.02
C ALA A 272 2.99 -0.23 17.20
N VAL A 273 2.72 0.60 18.19
CA VAL A 273 1.42 1.25 18.40
C VAL A 273 1.63 2.74 18.42
N VAL A 274 0.83 3.48 17.64
CA VAL A 274 0.83 4.94 17.68
C VAL A 274 -0.58 5.44 17.89
N VAL A 275 -0.75 6.35 18.84
CA VAL A 275 -2.01 7.05 19.09
C VAL A 275 -1.76 8.55 19.06
N THR A 276 -2.59 9.27 18.30
CA THR A 276 -2.48 10.73 18.12
C THR A 276 -3.76 11.41 18.56
N GLY A 277 -3.66 12.52 19.29
CA GLY A 277 -4.84 13.23 19.79
C GLY A 277 -4.55 14.56 20.47
N ASP A 278 -5.58 15.12 21.11
CA ASP A 278 -5.52 16.41 21.84
C ASP A 278 -5.68 16.25 23.36
N ASP A 279 -5.89 15.03 23.85
CA ASP A 279 -6.01 14.68 25.26
C ASP A 279 -4.87 13.74 25.67
N GLN A 280 -3.93 14.23 26.49
CA GLN A 280 -2.73 13.48 26.86
C GLN A 280 -3.03 12.17 27.57
N GLN A 281 -3.95 12.21 28.54
CA GLN A 281 -4.28 11.02 29.34
C GLN A 281 -4.89 9.93 28.48
N LYS A 282 -5.84 10.29 27.61
CA LYS A 282 -6.48 9.32 26.70
C LYS A 282 -5.50 8.77 25.68
N VAL A 283 -4.66 9.63 25.08
CA VAL A 283 -3.62 9.21 24.10
C VAL A 283 -2.69 8.18 24.73
N THR A 284 -2.16 8.47 25.95
CA THR A 284 -1.25 7.56 26.64
C THR A 284 -1.94 6.26 27.05
N ALA A 285 -3.11 6.35 27.69
CA ALA A 285 -3.84 5.18 28.16
C ALA A 285 -4.26 4.25 26.99
N THR A 286 -4.71 4.83 25.87
CA THR A 286 -5.10 4.07 24.68
C THR A 286 -3.89 3.37 24.06
N ALA A 287 -2.76 4.04 23.92
CA ALA A 287 -1.54 3.46 23.36
C ALA A 287 -1.04 2.28 24.22
N GLU A 288 -1.01 2.47 25.53
CA GLU A 288 -0.63 1.38 26.46
C GLU A 288 -1.60 0.21 26.41
N ALA A 289 -2.90 0.46 26.37
CA ALA A 289 -3.91 -0.62 26.32
C ALA A 289 -3.77 -1.45 25.05
N LEU A 290 -3.63 -0.80 23.88
CA LEU A 290 -3.44 -1.48 22.60
C LEU A 290 -2.13 -2.28 22.57
N ALA A 291 -1.02 -1.70 23.06
CA ALA A 291 0.26 -2.39 23.11
C ALA A 291 0.22 -3.61 24.05
N LYS A 292 -0.43 -3.51 25.21
CA LYS A 292 -0.65 -4.64 26.14
C LYS A 292 -1.53 -5.70 25.52
N SER A 293 -2.60 -5.33 24.83
CA SER A 293 -3.47 -6.27 24.09
C SER A 293 -2.69 -7.05 23.04
N PHE A 294 -1.86 -6.35 22.24
CA PHE A 294 -1.03 -7.00 21.24
C PHE A 294 0.00 -7.94 21.87
N TRP A 295 0.71 -7.48 22.90
CA TRP A 295 1.68 -8.31 23.62
C TRP A 295 1.04 -9.58 24.21
N ALA A 296 -0.17 -9.47 24.75
CA ALA A 296 -0.87 -10.60 25.37
C ALA A 296 -1.13 -11.75 24.38
N VAL A 297 -1.44 -11.44 23.13
CA VAL A 297 -1.78 -12.43 22.08
C VAL A 297 -0.62 -12.77 21.13
N ARG A 298 0.61 -12.31 21.42
CA ARG A 298 1.77 -12.43 20.51
C ARG A 298 2.11 -13.84 20.05
N ASN A 299 1.76 -14.86 20.85
CA ASN A 299 2.05 -16.27 20.57
C ASN A 299 0.89 -17.02 19.90
N ASP A 300 -0.26 -16.35 19.71
CA ASP A 300 -1.50 -16.99 19.24
C ASP A 300 -1.70 -16.81 17.73
N PHE A 301 -0.84 -16.01 17.07
CA PHE A 301 -0.89 -15.79 15.64
C PHE A 301 -0.58 -17.06 14.84
N VAL A 302 -1.45 -17.42 13.93
CA VAL A 302 -1.39 -18.66 13.15
C VAL A 302 -1.57 -18.38 11.65
N PHE A 303 -1.14 -19.30 10.80
CA PHE A 303 -1.44 -19.25 9.38
C PHE A 303 -2.95 -19.40 9.12
N VAL A 304 -3.48 -18.73 8.10
CA VAL A 304 -4.90 -18.80 7.72
C VAL A 304 -5.30 -20.14 7.12
N ALA A 305 -4.34 -20.87 6.57
CA ALA A 305 -4.52 -22.18 5.95
C ALA A 305 -3.54 -23.18 6.55
N PRO A 306 -3.82 -24.49 6.47
CA PRO A 306 -2.87 -25.51 6.85
C PRO A 306 -1.54 -25.36 6.11
N THR A 307 -0.43 -25.54 6.82
CA THR A 307 0.93 -25.52 6.23
C THR A 307 1.51 -26.93 6.18
N ALA A 308 2.21 -27.25 5.10
CA ALA A 308 2.85 -28.53 4.90
C ALA A 308 4.07 -28.38 3.99
N SER A 309 4.88 -29.41 3.85
CA SER A 309 5.91 -29.50 2.83
C SER A 309 5.28 -29.52 1.41
N LEU A 310 6.06 -29.18 0.37
CA LEU A 310 5.58 -29.29 -1.01
C LEU A 310 5.11 -30.70 -1.32
N GLU A 311 5.87 -31.74 -0.88
CA GLU A 311 5.52 -33.14 -1.13
C GLU A 311 4.17 -33.50 -0.50
N GLU A 312 3.95 -33.17 0.77
CA GLU A 312 2.68 -33.42 1.45
C GLU A 312 1.53 -32.64 0.81
N SER A 313 1.76 -31.36 0.45
CA SER A 313 0.76 -30.52 -0.21
C SER A 313 0.35 -31.09 -1.56
N LEU A 314 1.29 -31.59 -2.37
CA LEU A 314 1.01 -32.22 -3.64
C LEU A 314 0.28 -33.57 -3.48
N GLN A 315 0.65 -34.38 -2.47
CA GLN A 315 -0.05 -35.63 -2.17
C GLN A 315 -1.51 -35.37 -1.78
N LEU A 316 -1.74 -34.37 -0.92
CA LEU A 316 -3.10 -33.96 -0.52
C LEU A 316 -3.91 -33.45 -1.71
N ALA A 317 -3.30 -32.61 -2.55
CA ALA A 317 -3.94 -32.04 -3.71
C ALA A 317 -4.34 -33.12 -4.74
N ILE A 318 -3.45 -34.06 -5.05
CA ILE A 318 -3.71 -35.15 -5.97
C ILE A 318 -4.80 -36.11 -5.43
N ALA A 319 -4.86 -36.32 -4.12
CA ALA A 319 -5.87 -37.17 -3.47
C ALA A 319 -7.21 -36.45 -3.27
N SER A 320 -7.26 -35.15 -3.41
CA SER A 320 -8.45 -34.33 -3.16
C SER A 320 -9.55 -34.63 -4.18
N LYS A 321 -10.80 -34.66 -3.69
CA LYS A 321 -12.01 -34.67 -4.53
C LYS A 321 -12.61 -33.26 -4.70
N VAL A 322 -12.04 -32.28 -4.05
CA VAL A 322 -12.47 -30.86 -4.11
C VAL A 322 -11.46 -30.10 -4.94
N HIS A 323 -11.91 -29.44 -5.98
CA HIS A 323 -11.09 -28.68 -6.92
C HIS A 323 -11.62 -27.26 -7.10
N PRO A 324 -10.77 -26.27 -7.37
CA PRO A 324 -9.31 -26.37 -7.41
C PRO A 324 -8.70 -26.56 -6.01
N TYR A 325 -7.59 -27.29 -5.93
CA TYR A 325 -6.76 -27.30 -4.73
C TYR A 325 -5.70 -26.21 -4.86
N LEU A 326 -5.73 -25.21 -3.98
CA LEU A 326 -4.79 -24.09 -4.02
C LEU A 326 -3.59 -24.38 -3.13
N ILE A 327 -2.39 -24.21 -3.67
CA ILE A 327 -1.12 -24.29 -2.93
C ILE A 327 -0.43 -22.95 -3.04
N SER A 328 -0.10 -22.36 -1.90
CA SER A 328 0.73 -21.16 -1.85
C SER A 328 2.18 -21.50 -1.54
N ASP A 329 3.08 -21.22 -2.47
CA ASP A 329 4.53 -21.26 -2.25
C ASP A 329 4.93 -19.97 -1.54
N MET A 330 4.99 -20.02 -0.21
CA MET A 330 5.37 -18.86 0.61
C MET A 330 6.88 -18.61 0.65
N GLY A 331 7.70 -19.60 0.22
CA GLY A 331 9.16 -19.50 0.28
C GLY A 331 9.77 -18.55 -0.74
N ASP A 332 9.08 -18.32 -1.88
CA ASP A 332 9.52 -17.39 -2.93
C ASP A 332 8.36 -16.43 -3.28
N ASN A 333 7.82 -15.76 -2.26
CA ASN A 333 6.66 -14.91 -2.37
C ASN A 333 7.00 -13.51 -2.91
N PRO A 334 6.65 -13.17 -4.17
CA PRO A 334 6.91 -11.84 -4.72
C PRO A 334 6.00 -10.75 -4.15
N THR A 335 4.97 -11.08 -3.35
CA THR A 335 4.13 -10.10 -2.66
C THR A 335 4.69 -9.69 -1.30
N ALA A 336 5.75 -10.39 -0.83
CA ALA A 336 6.49 -10.05 0.39
C ALA A 336 8.00 -9.93 0.13
N GLY A 337 8.40 -9.48 -1.08
CA GLY A 337 9.78 -9.18 -1.43
C GLY A 337 10.62 -10.36 -1.93
N GLY A 338 10.07 -11.57 -2.08
CA GLY A 338 10.74 -12.71 -2.70
C GLY A 338 11.16 -12.42 -4.15
N ALA A 339 12.22 -13.08 -4.62
CA ALA A 339 12.71 -12.91 -5.98
C ALA A 339 11.67 -13.33 -7.04
N GLY A 340 10.78 -14.26 -6.70
CA GLY A 340 9.74 -14.78 -7.58
C GLY A 340 10.28 -15.69 -8.69
N ASP A 341 11.59 -15.94 -8.71
CA ASP A 341 12.25 -16.70 -9.76
C ASP A 341 12.91 -18.01 -9.29
N VAL A 342 12.74 -18.40 -8.02
CA VAL A 342 13.22 -19.67 -7.50
C VAL A 342 12.51 -20.82 -8.19
N THR A 343 13.30 -21.75 -8.72
CA THR A 343 12.82 -22.84 -9.58
C THR A 343 12.52 -24.12 -8.81
N TRP A 344 12.82 -24.19 -7.52
CA TRP A 344 12.75 -25.42 -6.73
C TRP A 344 11.35 -26.11 -6.82
N THR A 345 10.28 -25.36 -6.60
CA THR A 345 8.91 -25.85 -6.69
C THR A 345 8.58 -26.32 -8.11
N LEU A 346 8.88 -25.50 -9.13
CA LEU A 346 8.62 -25.85 -10.54
C LEU A 346 9.35 -27.14 -10.94
N LYS A 347 10.63 -27.27 -10.59
CA LYS A 347 11.43 -28.47 -10.86
C LYS A 347 10.77 -29.72 -10.29
N ASN A 348 10.39 -29.67 -9.00
CA ASN A 348 9.77 -30.82 -8.33
C ASN A 348 8.43 -31.21 -8.99
N ILE A 349 7.62 -30.24 -9.42
CA ILE A 349 6.35 -30.51 -10.14
C ILE A 349 6.63 -31.21 -11.46
N LEU A 350 7.55 -30.69 -12.28
CA LEU A 350 7.86 -31.24 -13.60
C LEU A 350 8.50 -32.64 -13.56
N GLU A 351 9.16 -33.02 -12.47
CA GLU A 351 9.77 -34.33 -12.27
C GLU A 351 8.74 -35.39 -11.86
N ARG A 352 7.57 -35.03 -11.36
CA ARG A 352 6.54 -35.98 -10.90
C ARG A 352 5.88 -36.72 -12.07
N LYS A 353 5.79 -38.03 -11.92
CA LYS A 353 5.19 -38.94 -12.95
C LYS A 353 3.71 -38.62 -13.22
N GLU A 354 2.97 -38.15 -12.20
CA GLU A 354 1.54 -37.82 -12.25
C GLU A 354 1.25 -36.69 -13.24
N PHE A 355 2.21 -35.81 -13.49
CA PHE A 355 2.04 -34.62 -14.32
C PHE A 355 2.72 -34.71 -15.70
N LYS A 356 3.41 -35.85 -16.01
CA LYS A 356 4.15 -36.03 -17.28
C LYS A 356 3.28 -36.28 -18.50
N THR A 357 2.05 -36.68 -18.29
CA THR A 357 1.11 -37.00 -19.38
C THR A 357 0.00 -35.93 -19.44
N GLU A 358 -0.58 -35.75 -20.63
CA GLU A 358 -1.69 -34.81 -20.82
C GLU A 358 -2.97 -35.19 -20.06
N THR A 359 -3.10 -36.46 -19.68
CA THR A 359 -4.24 -37.01 -18.93
C THR A 359 -4.06 -37.01 -17.44
N GLY A 360 -2.94 -36.48 -16.94
CA GLY A 360 -2.70 -36.25 -15.50
C GLY A 360 -3.57 -35.14 -14.92
N PRO A 361 -3.57 -34.99 -13.59
CA PRO A 361 -4.23 -33.84 -12.97
C PRO A 361 -3.72 -32.52 -13.55
N SER A 362 -4.64 -31.63 -13.90
CA SER A 362 -4.28 -30.31 -14.45
C SER A 362 -3.68 -29.41 -13.39
N VAL A 363 -2.51 -28.86 -13.66
CA VAL A 363 -1.79 -27.97 -12.74
C VAL A 363 -1.55 -26.62 -13.42
N ILE A 364 -1.92 -25.52 -12.76
CA ILE A 364 -1.45 -24.19 -13.14
C ILE A 364 -0.34 -23.78 -12.17
N TYR A 365 0.84 -23.44 -12.71
CA TYR A 365 1.95 -22.87 -11.94
C TYR A 365 2.15 -21.41 -12.31
N ALA A 366 1.97 -20.52 -11.36
CA ALA A 366 2.01 -19.06 -11.54
C ALA A 366 2.91 -18.38 -10.51
N SER A 367 4.04 -17.82 -10.92
CA SER A 367 4.66 -17.79 -12.24
C SER A 367 6.18 -17.94 -12.13
N ILE A 368 6.88 -17.87 -13.25
CA ILE A 368 8.35 -17.89 -13.27
C ILE A 368 8.87 -16.93 -14.35
N PRO A 369 9.79 -16.00 -14.07
CA PRO A 369 10.46 -15.20 -15.07
C PRO A 369 11.32 -16.06 -15.99
N GLY A 370 11.20 -15.83 -17.32
CA GLY A 370 11.96 -16.55 -18.33
C GLY A 370 12.06 -15.78 -19.65
N PRO A 371 12.82 -14.63 -19.68
CA PRO A 371 12.89 -13.75 -20.86
C PRO A 371 13.32 -14.46 -22.13
N ALA A 372 14.23 -15.45 -22.03
CA ALA A 372 14.69 -16.23 -23.17
C ALA A 372 13.56 -17.06 -23.77
N LEU A 373 12.76 -17.73 -22.93
CA LEU A 373 11.59 -18.53 -23.36
C LEU A 373 10.50 -17.64 -23.93
N VAL A 374 10.22 -16.49 -23.30
CA VAL A 374 9.23 -15.50 -23.80
C VAL A 374 9.62 -15.05 -25.21
N LYS A 375 10.90 -14.73 -25.45
CA LYS A 375 11.41 -14.33 -26.76
C LYS A 375 11.22 -15.44 -27.80
N GLU A 376 11.49 -16.70 -27.44
CA GLU A 376 11.28 -17.85 -28.30
C GLU A 376 9.79 -18.08 -28.60
N ALA A 377 8.94 -17.99 -27.57
CA ALA A 377 7.49 -18.13 -27.71
C ALA A 377 6.88 -17.09 -28.68
N ILE A 378 7.31 -15.83 -28.57
CA ILE A 378 6.89 -14.77 -29.51
C ILE A 378 7.27 -15.13 -30.96
N LYS A 379 8.46 -15.74 -31.15
CA LYS A 379 8.96 -16.10 -32.48
C LYS A 379 8.18 -17.26 -33.09
N VAL A 380 7.89 -18.31 -32.28
CA VAL A 380 7.20 -19.50 -32.79
C VAL A 380 5.68 -19.37 -32.82
N GLY A 381 5.12 -18.51 -32.00
CA GLY A 381 3.67 -18.30 -31.87
C GLY A 381 2.94 -19.37 -31.08
N VAL A 382 1.62 -19.19 -30.91
CA VAL A 382 0.73 -20.15 -30.24
C VAL A 382 0.71 -21.46 -31.02
N GLY A 383 0.77 -22.61 -30.33
CA GLY A 383 0.91 -23.95 -30.89
C GLY A 383 2.36 -24.33 -31.20
N GLY A 384 3.30 -23.38 -31.17
CA GLY A 384 4.72 -23.63 -31.39
C GLY A 384 5.39 -24.31 -30.20
N LYS A 385 6.43 -25.08 -30.46
CA LYS A 385 7.26 -25.73 -29.45
C LYS A 385 8.38 -24.77 -29.02
N VAL A 386 8.61 -24.67 -27.71
CA VAL A 386 9.69 -23.87 -27.08
C VAL A 386 10.57 -24.75 -26.21
N SER A 387 11.84 -24.32 -26.03
CA SER A 387 12.79 -25.00 -25.13
C SER A 387 13.86 -24.05 -24.69
N ALA A 388 13.70 -23.46 -23.50
CA ALA A 388 14.66 -22.51 -22.96
C ALA A 388 14.72 -22.59 -21.41
N LEU A 389 15.80 -22.03 -20.83
CA LEU A 389 15.95 -21.91 -19.39
C LEU A 389 15.03 -20.84 -18.83
N VAL A 390 14.41 -21.13 -17.68
CA VAL A 390 13.54 -20.22 -16.92
C VAL A 390 13.95 -20.17 -15.46
N GLY A 391 13.75 -19.03 -14.80
CA GLY A 391 13.98 -18.78 -13.39
C GLY A 391 15.45 -18.80 -12.97
N ALA A 392 15.67 -18.64 -11.67
CA ALA A 392 16.97 -18.68 -11.00
C ALA A 392 18.03 -17.72 -11.59
N ALA A 393 17.59 -16.61 -12.19
CA ALA A 393 18.48 -15.56 -12.68
C ALA A 393 18.87 -14.62 -11.54
N ILE A 394 17.97 -14.39 -10.61
CA ILE A 394 18.14 -13.54 -9.43
C ILE A 394 18.49 -14.41 -8.22
N ASP A 395 17.67 -15.41 -7.90
CA ASP A 395 17.88 -16.29 -6.76
C ASP A 395 18.10 -17.75 -7.20
N ASN A 396 19.35 -18.14 -7.30
CA ASN A 396 19.77 -19.50 -7.64
C ASN A 396 20.27 -20.33 -6.45
N ARG A 397 20.09 -19.82 -5.21
CA ARG A 397 20.59 -20.46 -3.98
C ARG A 397 19.93 -21.81 -3.70
N TYR A 398 18.69 -22.02 -4.15
CA TYR A 398 17.89 -23.19 -3.79
C TYR A 398 17.76 -24.20 -4.94
N ALA A 399 17.84 -23.75 -6.19
CA ALA A 399 17.82 -24.63 -7.36
C ALA A 399 18.38 -23.89 -8.60
N PRO A 400 19.00 -24.61 -9.56
CA PRO A 400 19.48 -24.02 -10.81
C PRO A 400 18.29 -23.67 -11.73
N PRO A 401 18.50 -22.87 -12.80
CA PRO A 401 17.52 -22.65 -13.84
C PRO A 401 16.95 -23.96 -14.39
N VAL A 402 15.67 -23.98 -14.73
CA VAL A 402 14.97 -25.15 -15.29
C VAL A 402 14.88 -25.02 -16.80
N LEU A 403 15.32 -26.07 -17.54
CA LEU A 403 15.03 -26.17 -18.98
C LEU A 403 13.56 -26.53 -19.17
N LEU A 404 12.76 -25.55 -19.53
CA LEU A 404 11.32 -25.73 -19.79
C LEU A 404 11.12 -26.01 -21.29
N THR A 405 10.61 -27.21 -21.60
CA THR A 405 10.28 -27.60 -22.96
C THR A 405 8.80 -27.93 -23.05
N GLY A 406 8.07 -27.25 -23.92
CA GLY A 406 6.61 -27.40 -24.00
C GLY A 406 6.00 -26.73 -25.23
N ILE A 407 4.69 -26.65 -25.25
CA ILE A 407 3.90 -26.04 -26.32
C ILE A 407 3.34 -24.71 -25.81
N VAL A 408 3.46 -23.67 -26.60
CA VAL A 408 2.89 -22.35 -26.29
C VAL A 408 1.38 -22.41 -26.44
N GLU A 409 0.64 -22.18 -25.34
CA GLU A 409 -0.84 -22.18 -25.36
C GLU A 409 -1.39 -20.76 -25.60
N SER A 410 -0.73 -19.74 -25.01
CA SER A 410 -1.15 -18.37 -25.20
C SER A 410 0.00 -17.39 -24.96
N ILE A 411 -0.15 -16.17 -25.49
CA ILE A 411 0.78 -15.05 -25.31
C ILE A 411 -0.05 -13.80 -25.05
N TYR A 412 0.20 -13.12 -23.94
CA TYR A 412 -0.39 -11.83 -23.61
C TYR A 412 0.71 -10.75 -23.52
N LYS A 413 0.44 -9.55 -24.05
CA LYS A 413 1.37 -8.41 -24.06
C LYS A 413 0.72 -7.19 -23.44
N GLY A 414 1.51 -6.38 -22.77
CA GLY A 414 1.05 -5.09 -22.22
C GLY A 414 0.67 -5.11 -20.74
N ASP A 415 1.03 -6.18 -19.99
CA ASP A 415 0.98 -6.11 -18.53
C ASP A 415 2.03 -5.13 -18.01
N ILE A 416 1.64 -4.29 -17.05
CA ILE A 416 2.52 -3.22 -16.53
C ILE A 416 3.75 -3.77 -15.78
N ASN A 417 3.62 -4.96 -15.17
CA ASN A 417 4.69 -5.59 -14.39
C ASN A 417 5.43 -6.66 -15.21
N ALA A 418 4.68 -7.62 -15.76
CA ALA A 418 5.26 -8.74 -16.49
C ALA A 418 5.74 -8.37 -17.91
N GLU A 419 5.25 -7.27 -18.50
CA GLU A 419 5.37 -6.85 -19.90
C GLU A 419 4.80 -7.87 -20.89
N VAL A 420 5.29 -9.12 -20.86
CA VAL A 420 4.79 -10.25 -21.66
C VAL A 420 4.62 -11.47 -20.77
N GLU A 421 3.52 -12.17 -20.97
CA GLU A 421 3.15 -13.39 -20.27
C GLU A 421 2.88 -14.48 -21.29
N VAL A 422 3.36 -15.69 -21.04
CA VAL A 422 3.21 -16.86 -21.91
C VAL A 422 2.74 -18.05 -21.08
N ALA A 423 1.66 -18.70 -21.47
CA ALA A 423 1.32 -20.01 -20.93
C ALA A 423 1.98 -21.12 -21.79
N VAL A 424 2.71 -22.02 -21.13
CA VAL A 424 3.41 -23.14 -21.77
C VAL A 424 2.91 -24.44 -21.16
N LYS A 425 2.43 -25.35 -21.99
CA LYS A 425 1.97 -26.67 -21.59
C LYS A 425 3.11 -27.69 -21.60
N VAL A 426 3.28 -28.37 -20.45
CA VAL A 426 4.25 -29.46 -20.26
C VAL A 426 3.56 -30.63 -19.58
N GLY A 427 3.19 -31.66 -20.33
CA GLY A 427 2.30 -32.73 -19.83
C GLY A 427 0.94 -32.16 -19.42
N SER A 428 0.54 -32.33 -18.15
CA SER A 428 -0.67 -31.70 -17.59
C SER A 428 -0.41 -30.40 -16.85
N VAL A 429 0.82 -29.85 -16.90
CA VAL A 429 1.19 -28.60 -16.22
C VAL A 429 1.13 -27.43 -17.19
N HIS A 430 0.40 -26.39 -16.82
CA HIS A 430 0.35 -25.09 -17.48
C HIS A 430 1.27 -24.14 -16.72
N VAL A 431 2.45 -23.86 -17.28
CA VAL A 431 3.43 -22.97 -16.64
C VAL A 431 3.29 -21.56 -17.19
N ILE A 432 3.01 -20.59 -16.33
CA ILE A 432 3.02 -19.18 -16.73
C ILE A 432 4.46 -18.67 -16.63
N VAL A 433 5.02 -18.30 -17.79
CA VAL A 433 6.35 -17.71 -17.93
C VAL A 433 6.23 -16.26 -18.29
N THR A 434 6.96 -15.39 -17.58
CA THR A 434 6.87 -13.94 -17.72
C THR A 434 8.17 -13.31 -18.20
N GLN A 435 8.09 -12.17 -18.87
CA GLN A 435 9.28 -11.40 -19.25
C GLN A 435 9.95 -10.80 -18.01
N LYS A 436 9.15 -10.22 -17.09
CA LYS A 436 9.58 -9.71 -15.79
C LYS A 436 8.76 -10.35 -14.68
N ARG A 437 9.25 -10.24 -13.44
CA ARG A 437 8.59 -10.74 -12.23
C ARG A 437 7.19 -10.13 -12.05
N LYS A 438 6.22 -10.98 -11.71
CA LYS A 438 4.85 -10.57 -11.40
C LYS A 438 4.20 -11.56 -10.43
N PRO A 439 3.50 -11.08 -9.38
CA PRO A 439 2.59 -11.91 -8.58
C PRO A 439 1.27 -12.16 -9.32
N TYR A 440 0.65 -13.34 -9.10
CA TYR A 440 -0.61 -13.77 -9.71
C TYR A 440 -1.68 -13.93 -8.64
N HIS A 441 -2.45 -12.90 -8.36
CA HIS A 441 -3.47 -12.87 -7.30
C HIS A 441 -4.89 -12.55 -7.80
N LEU A 442 -5.06 -12.20 -9.08
CA LEU A 442 -6.37 -11.93 -9.68
C LEU A 442 -6.74 -13.03 -10.67
N GLU A 443 -8.01 -13.47 -10.65
CA GLU A 443 -8.51 -14.45 -11.62
C GLU A 443 -8.35 -13.97 -13.07
N SER A 444 -8.43 -12.66 -13.30
CA SER A 444 -8.20 -12.03 -14.61
C SER A 444 -6.79 -12.25 -15.15
N ASP A 445 -5.78 -12.43 -14.28
CA ASP A 445 -4.41 -12.71 -14.71
C ASP A 445 -4.28 -14.05 -15.41
N TYR A 446 -5.12 -15.01 -15.05
CA TYR A 446 -5.17 -16.35 -15.65
C TYR A 446 -6.08 -16.39 -16.86
N THR A 447 -7.28 -15.81 -16.75
CA THR A 447 -8.29 -15.89 -17.81
C THR A 447 -7.87 -15.17 -19.09
N ARG A 448 -7.08 -14.10 -19.02
CA ARG A 448 -6.50 -13.44 -20.19
C ARG A 448 -5.48 -14.32 -20.94
N LEU A 449 -4.90 -15.30 -20.24
CA LEU A 449 -4.04 -16.34 -20.84
C LEU A 449 -4.83 -17.57 -21.29
N GLY A 450 -6.16 -17.55 -21.22
CA GLY A 450 -7.01 -18.69 -21.56
C GLY A 450 -6.99 -19.81 -20.50
N LEU A 451 -6.40 -19.56 -19.33
CA LEU A 451 -6.36 -20.50 -18.21
C LEU A 451 -7.55 -20.30 -17.30
N SER A 452 -8.07 -21.38 -16.71
CA SER A 452 -9.19 -21.34 -15.78
C SER A 452 -8.79 -21.94 -14.43
N PRO A 453 -8.40 -21.11 -13.45
CA PRO A 453 -8.04 -21.62 -12.12
C PRO A 453 -9.17 -22.44 -11.49
N ARG A 454 -10.43 -22.03 -11.65
CA ARG A 454 -11.61 -22.71 -11.07
C ARG A 454 -11.85 -24.11 -11.65
N ASN A 455 -11.38 -24.38 -12.86
CA ASN A 455 -11.58 -25.65 -13.55
C ASN A 455 -10.31 -26.53 -13.57
N SER A 456 -9.24 -26.08 -12.93
CA SER A 456 -8.01 -26.85 -12.79
C SER A 456 -8.04 -27.68 -11.51
N ASP A 457 -7.34 -28.82 -11.51
CA ASP A 457 -7.27 -29.66 -10.33
C ASP A 457 -6.42 -29.01 -9.24
N ILE A 458 -5.27 -28.43 -9.65
CA ILE A 458 -4.30 -27.82 -8.74
C ILE A 458 -3.89 -26.46 -9.29
N VAL A 459 -3.84 -25.45 -8.42
CA VAL A 459 -3.29 -24.14 -8.75
C VAL A 459 -2.20 -23.80 -7.74
N ILE A 460 -1.00 -23.54 -8.22
CA ILE A 460 0.16 -23.18 -7.40
C ILE A 460 0.49 -21.72 -7.66
N VAL A 461 0.45 -20.93 -6.60
CA VAL A 461 0.73 -19.49 -6.62
C VAL A 461 1.86 -19.15 -5.66
N LYS A 462 2.49 -18.00 -5.85
CA LYS A 462 3.52 -17.47 -4.97
C LYS A 462 2.96 -16.21 -4.30
N MET A 463 2.33 -16.36 -3.14
CA MET A 463 1.68 -15.26 -2.45
C MET A 463 1.54 -15.52 -0.94
N GLU A 464 1.19 -14.47 -0.20
CA GLU A 464 1.08 -14.49 1.25
C GLU A 464 -0.24 -15.10 1.73
N PHE A 465 -1.35 -14.66 1.16
CA PHE A 465 -2.68 -15.12 1.52
C PHE A 465 -3.40 -15.70 0.31
N ILE A 466 -4.00 -16.88 0.48
CA ILE A 466 -4.99 -17.43 -0.42
C ILE A 466 -6.36 -17.10 0.18
N ILE A 467 -7.18 -16.37 -0.58
CA ILE A 467 -8.49 -15.92 -0.13
C ILE A 467 -9.56 -16.42 -1.10
#